data_5ecb639c718ea2edd875470f8ebf0b56
#
_entry.id   5ecb639c718ea2edd875470f8ebf0b56
#
_cell.length_a   1.000
_cell.length_b   1.000
_cell.length_c   1.000
_cell.angle_alpha   90.00
_cell.angle_beta   90.00
_cell.angle_gamma   90.00
#
_symmetry.space_group_name_H-M   'P 1'
#
loop_
_entity.id
_entity.type
_entity.pdbx_description
1 polymer ?
#
loop_
_entity_poly.entity_id
_entity_poly.type
_entity_poly.pdbx_seq_one_letter_code
_entity_poly.pdbx_strand_id
1 'polypeptide(L)'
;MNSKGQLLLVSGLLMSITLIAVSSTITHSVNLGAHQGERHDLTPQISIVEKNFPLALEYQVIQDDGSVAISDIFAQVSESFESLFASRGISLSFTLTSSSLNSGEYTFVYDYTIGDGVITIKLSKTTEF
;
A
#
# COMPACT_ATOMS: atom_id res chain seq x y z
N MET A 1 17.99 -28.38 0.81
CA MET A 1 17.51 -27.10 0.27
C MET A 1 17.27 -26.12 1.39
N ASN A 2 17.66 -24.88 1.21
CA ASN A 2 17.59 -23.86 2.26
C ASN A 2 16.13 -23.40 2.47
N SER A 3 15.60 -23.59 3.68
CA SER A 3 14.23 -23.16 4.02
C SER A 3 14.02 -21.64 3.88
N LYS A 4 15.08 -20.85 4.06
CA LYS A 4 15.03 -19.39 3.81
C LYS A 4 14.76 -19.08 2.34
N GLY A 5 15.35 -19.83 1.42
CA GLY A 5 15.10 -19.69 -0.01
C GLY A 5 13.66 -19.98 -0.37
N GLN A 6 13.07 -21.01 0.22
CA GLN A 6 11.66 -21.35 0.01
C GLN A 6 10.73 -20.28 0.56
N LEU A 7 11.02 -19.77 1.76
CA LEU A 7 10.23 -18.69 2.37
C LEU A 7 10.28 -17.42 1.52
N LEU A 8 11.45 -17.06 1.01
CA LEU A 8 11.60 -15.89 0.14
C LEU A 8 10.80 -16.05 -1.16
N LEU A 9 10.82 -17.25 -1.77
CA LEU A 9 10.04 -17.51 -2.98
C LEU A 9 8.55 -17.43 -2.73
N VAL A 10 8.06 -17.99 -1.62
CA VAL A 10 6.64 -17.92 -1.26
C VAL A 10 6.23 -16.49 -0.96
N SER A 11 7.02 -15.76 -0.19
CA SER A 11 6.75 -14.34 0.13
C SER A 11 6.71 -13.48 -1.13
N GLY A 12 7.67 -13.66 -2.03
CA GLY A 12 7.73 -12.96 -3.30
C GLY A 12 6.53 -13.27 -4.18
N LEU A 13 6.13 -14.53 -4.26
CA LEU A 13 4.96 -14.95 -5.04
C LEU A 13 3.67 -14.33 -4.50
N LEU A 14 3.46 -14.39 -3.20
CA LEU A 14 2.26 -13.83 -2.57
C LEU A 14 2.21 -12.32 -2.69
N MET A 15 3.35 -11.64 -2.52
CA MET A 15 3.44 -10.19 -2.72
C MET A 15 3.12 -9.81 -4.17
N SER A 16 3.62 -10.59 -5.13
CA SER A 16 3.32 -10.39 -6.55
C SER A 16 1.83 -10.54 -6.84
N ILE A 17 1.17 -11.52 -6.26
CA ILE A 17 -0.28 -11.73 -6.41
C ILE A 17 -1.04 -10.54 -5.84
N THR A 18 -0.66 -10.05 -4.67
CA THR A 18 -1.29 -8.86 -4.05
C THR A 18 -1.13 -7.63 -4.94
N LEU A 19 0.07 -7.40 -5.47
CA LEU A 19 0.33 -6.26 -6.36
C LEU A 19 -0.45 -6.36 -7.66
N ILE A 20 -0.60 -7.55 -8.24
CA ILE A 20 -1.40 -7.77 -9.45
C ILE A 20 -2.88 -7.46 -9.17
N ALA A 21 -3.41 -7.91 -8.04
CA ALA A 21 -4.80 -7.65 -7.67
C ALA A 21 -5.05 -6.14 -7.50
N VAL A 22 -4.15 -5.43 -6.81
CA VAL A 22 -4.24 -3.97 -6.63
C VAL A 22 -4.14 -3.27 -7.99
N SER A 23 -3.22 -3.68 -8.86
CA SER A 23 -3.04 -3.12 -10.20
C SER A 23 -4.30 -3.27 -11.03
N SER A 24 -4.93 -4.45 -11.03
CA SER A 24 -6.17 -4.71 -11.77
C SER A 24 -7.31 -3.82 -11.26
N THR A 25 -7.42 -3.65 -9.95
CA THR A 25 -8.44 -2.80 -9.34
C THR A 25 -8.23 -1.34 -9.72
N ILE A 26 -6.99 -0.85 -9.69
CA ILE A 26 -6.65 0.52 -10.09
C ILE A 26 -7.01 0.75 -11.55
N THR A 27 -6.65 -0.17 -12.44
CA THR A 27 -6.94 -0.07 -13.87
C THR A 27 -8.45 0.03 -14.10
N HIS A 28 -9.22 -0.81 -13.43
CA HIS A 28 -10.69 -0.79 -13.55
C HIS A 28 -11.27 0.53 -13.05
N SER A 29 -10.79 1.03 -11.91
CA SER A 29 -11.26 2.30 -11.34
C SER A 29 -10.93 3.49 -12.26
N VAL A 30 -9.75 3.52 -12.85
CA VAL A 30 -9.34 4.57 -13.80
C VAL A 30 -10.23 4.54 -15.04
N ASN A 31 -10.52 3.34 -15.57
CA ASN A 31 -11.39 3.21 -16.73
C ASN A 31 -12.82 3.69 -16.44
N LEU A 32 -13.35 3.38 -15.26
CA LEU A 32 -14.67 3.88 -14.84
C LEU A 32 -14.67 5.41 -14.73
N GLY A 33 -13.60 5.99 -14.17
CA GLY A 33 -13.44 7.43 -14.08
C GLY A 33 -13.41 8.10 -15.45
N ALA A 34 -12.73 7.49 -16.42
CA ALA A 34 -12.68 8.00 -17.79
C ALA A 34 -14.06 7.99 -18.46
N HIS A 35 -14.88 6.99 -18.17
CA HIS A 35 -16.24 6.91 -18.73
C HIS A 35 -17.21 7.90 -18.09
N GLN A 36 -16.93 8.40 -16.91
CA GLN A 36 -17.77 9.37 -16.21
C GLN A 36 -17.46 10.82 -16.58
N GLY A 37 -16.57 11.04 -17.56
CA GLY A 37 -16.25 12.36 -18.08
C GLY A 37 -15.25 13.11 -17.21
N GLU A 38 -15.41 14.45 -17.14
CA GLU A 38 -14.40 15.34 -16.56
C GLU A 38 -14.42 15.44 -15.04
N ARG A 39 -15.06 14.52 -14.35
CA ARG A 39 -15.10 14.55 -12.89
C ARG A 39 -13.79 14.05 -12.30
N HIS A 40 -13.10 14.94 -11.58
CA HIS A 40 -11.93 14.59 -10.79
C HIS A 40 -12.39 13.99 -9.46
N ASP A 41 -12.55 12.68 -9.43
CA ASP A 41 -12.99 11.96 -8.24
C ASP A 41 -11.95 10.93 -7.86
N LEU A 42 -11.30 11.15 -6.73
CA LEU A 42 -10.28 10.25 -6.19
C LEU A 42 -10.86 9.21 -5.22
N THR A 43 -12.18 9.19 -5.01
CA THR A 43 -12.82 8.26 -4.09
C THR A 43 -12.49 6.80 -4.39
N PRO A 44 -12.52 6.32 -5.65
CA PRO A 44 -12.13 4.94 -5.94
C PRO A 44 -10.68 4.64 -5.56
N GLN A 45 -9.77 5.54 -5.86
CA GLN A 45 -8.35 5.40 -5.56
C GLN A 45 -8.10 5.40 -4.05
N ILE A 46 -8.75 6.30 -3.33
CA ILE A 46 -8.67 6.36 -1.87
C ILE A 46 -9.20 5.06 -1.26
N SER A 47 -10.32 4.56 -1.75
CA SER A 47 -10.90 3.30 -1.30
C SER A 47 -9.94 2.13 -1.47
N ILE A 48 -9.21 2.08 -2.59
CA ILE A 48 -8.20 1.06 -2.86
C ILE A 48 -7.08 1.13 -1.81
N VAL A 49 -6.55 2.32 -1.55
CA VAL A 49 -5.49 2.52 -0.57
C VAL A 49 -5.98 2.13 0.83
N GLU A 50 -7.15 2.63 1.24
CA GLU A 50 -7.73 2.37 2.56
C GLU A 50 -7.95 0.88 2.82
N LYS A 51 -8.30 0.14 1.79
CA LYS A 51 -8.59 -1.29 1.91
C LYS A 51 -7.32 -2.14 1.80
N ASN A 52 -6.45 -1.82 0.87
CA ASN A 52 -5.34 -2.72 0.50
C ASN A 52 -4.03 -2.40 1.20
N PHE A 53 -3.76 -1.14 1.53
CA PHE A 53 -2.52 -0.77 2.17
C PHE A 53 -2.36 -1.42 3.56
N PRO A 54 -3.37 -1.38 4.45
CA PRO A 54 -3.27 -2.08 5.74
C PRO A 54 -3.07 -3.59 5.59
N LEU A 55 -3.72 -4.21 4.61
CA LEU A 55 -3.58 -5.64 4.35
C LEU A 55 -2.16 -5.97 3.89
N ALA A 56 -1.58 -5.14 3.05
CA ALA A 56 -0.21 -5.32 2.57
C ALA A 56 0.80 -5.15 3.70
N LEU A 57 0.60 -4.17 4.58
CA LEU A 57 1.43 -3.98 5.77
C LEU A 57 1.38 -5.20 6.69
N GLU A 58 0.20 -5.66 7.02
CA GLU A 58 0.00 -6.82 7.87
C GLU A 58 0.66 -8.05 7.28
N TYR A 59 0.45 -8.28 6.00
CA TYR A 59 1.05 -9.40 5.29
C TYR A 59 2.58 -9.35 5.37
N GLN A 60 3.17 -8.21 5.05
CA GLN A 60 4.62 -8.06 5.02
C GLN A 60 5.25 -8.20 6.42
N VAL A 61 4.57 -7.68 7.44
CA VAL A 61 5.02 -7.80 8.84
C VAL A 61 5.00 -9.27 9.28
N ILE A 62 3.94 -10.00 8.95
CA ILE A 62 3.81 -11.42 9.31
C ILE A 62 4.89 -12.27 8.62
N GLN A 63 5.24 -11.95 7.37
CA GLN A 63 6.24 -12.69 6.62
C GLN A 63 7.67 -12.37 7.06
N ASP A 64 7.90 -11.26 7.75
CA ASP A 64 9.22 -10.90 8.25
C ASP A 64 9.58 -11.75 9.49
N ASP A 65 10.86 -12.11 9.59
CA ASP A 65 11.38 -12.91 10.71
C ASP A 65 11.88 -12.03 11.88
N GLY A 66 11.59 -10.73 11.84
CA GLY A 66 12.06 -9.76 12.83
C GLY A 66 13.42 -9.15 12.50
N SER A 67 14.00 -9.51 11.36
CA SER A 67 15.31 -8.99 10.94
C SER A 67 15.25 -7.58 10.38
N VAL A 68 14.09 -7.12 9.94
CA VAL A 68 13.88 -5.82 9.32
C VAL A 68 13.09 -4.93 10.29
N ALA A 69 13.52 -3.68 10.43
CA ALA A 69 12.81 -2.71 11.25
C ALA A 69 11.41 -2.46 10.68
N ILE A 70 10.41 -2.28 11.55
CA ILE A 70 9.02 -2.08 11.12
C ILE A 70 8.86 -0.81 10.27
N SER A 71 9.67 0.23 10.53
CA SER A 71 9.69 1.44 9.70
C SER A 71 10.18 1.15 8.28
N ASP A 72 11.14 0.24 8.11
CA ASP A 72 11.64 -0.17 6.80
C ASP A 72 10.59 -1.00 6.04
N ILE A 73 9.85 -1.83 6.75
CA ILE A 73 8.72 -2.58 6.17
C ILE A 73 7.68 -1.60 5.63
N PHE A 74 7.33 -0.59 6.42
CA PHE A 74 6.43 0.48 5.97
C PHE A 74 6.95 1.17 4.71
N ALA A 75 8.24 1.51 4.68
CA ALA A 75 8.85 2.15 3.53
C ALA A 75 8.76 1.28 2.27
N GLN A 76 9.04 0.00 2.39
CA GLN A 76 8.97 -0.95 1.26
C GLN A 76 7.54 -1.04 0.69
N VAL A 77 6.55 -1.17 1.56
CA VAL A 77 5.16 -1.26 1.15
C VAL A 77 4.69 0.05 0.52
N SER A 78 5.02 1.18 1.14
CA SER A 78 4.63 2.50 0.63
C SER A 78 5.26 2.79 -0.74
N GLU A 79 6.54 2.46 -0.93
CA GLU A 79 7.20 2.62 -2.23
C GLU A 79 6.53 1.79 -3.32
N SER A 80 6.11 0.57 -3.00
CA SER A 80 5.40 -0.29 -3.95
C SER A 80 4.09 0.33 -4.39
N PHE A 81 3.30 0.86 -3.45
CA PHE A 81 2.04 1.53 -3.75
C PHE A 81 2.28 2.83 -4.52
N GLU A 82 3.26 3.63 -4.11
CA GLU A 82 3.59 4.89 -4.78
C GLU A 82 3.97 4.67 -6.24
N SER A 83 4.81 3.67 -6.51
CA SER A 83 5.23 3.32 -7.87
C SER A 83 4.06 2.82 -8.71
N LEU A 84 3.21 1.99 -8.12
CA LEU A 84 2.06 1.43 -8.83
C LEU A 84 1.07 2.53 -9.23
N PHE A 85 0.74 3.42 -8.31
CA PHE A 85 -0.16 4.54 -8.60
C PHE A 85 0.47 5.52 -9.58
N ALA A 86 1.78 5.81 -9.46
CA ALA A 86 2.49 6.68 -10.39
C ALA A 86 2.40 6.15 -11.83
N SER A 87 2.50 4.84 -12.02
CA SER A 87 2.37 4.22 -13.34
C SER A 87 0.99 4.42 -13.96
N ARG A 88 0.00 4.79 -13.15
CA ARG A 88 -1.38 5.06 -13.56
C ARG A 88 -1.72 6.55 -13.58
N GLY A 89 -0.72 7.41 -13.41
CA GLY A 89 -0.92 8.86 -13.44
C GLY A 89 -1.44 9.45 -12.13
N ILE A 90 -1.40 8.68 -11.03
CA ILE A 90 -1.84 9.12 -9.72
C ILE A 90 -0.61 9.34 -8.84
N SER A 91 -0.51 10.53 -8.26
CA SER A 91 0.54 10.86 -7.29
C SER A 91 0.11 10.35 -5.91
N LEU A 92 0.90 9.47 -5.34
CA LEU A 92 0.66 8.91 -4.00
C LEU A 92 1.95 9.02 -3.19
N SER A 93 1.86 9.54 -1.98
CA SER A 93 3.01 9.71 -1.09
C SER A 93 2.62 9.40 0.35
N PHE A 94 3.38 8.55 1.01
CA PHE A 94 3.17 8.17 2.41
C PHE A 94 4.25 8.77 3.29
N THR A 95 3.86 9.20 4.48
CA THR A 95 4.77 9.68 5.51
C THR A 95 4.44 8.97 6.83
N LEU A 96 5.38 8.19 7.34
CA LEU A 96 5.22 7.51 8.62
C LEU A 96 5.46 8.50 9.76
N THR A 97 4.46 8.67 10.61
CA THR A 97 4.55 9.52 11.80
C THR A 97 5.13 8.76 12.97
N SER A 98 4.63 7.55 13.22
CA SER A 98 5.13 6.69 14.27
C SER A 98 4.81 5.23 13.99
N SER A 99 5.61 4.34 14.56
CA SER A 99 5.36 2.90 14.50
C SER A 99 5.77 2.30 15.82
N SER A 100 5.03 1.28 16.27
CA SER A 100 5.31 0.61 17.52
C SER A 100 4.87 -0.85 17.48
N LEU A 101 5.49 -1.64 18.33
CA LEU A 101 5.12 -3.03 18.57
C LEU A 101 4.99 -3.22 20.08
N ASN A 102 3.78 -3.47 20.57
CA ASN A 102 3.48 -3.69 21.97
C ASN A 102 2.69 -4.97 22.15
N SER A 103 3.23 -5.91 22.90
CA SER A 103 2.56 -7.18 23.24
C SER A 103 2.04 -7.93 22.00
N GLY A 104 2.81 -7.91 20.93
CA GLY A 104 2.46 -8.57 19.67
C GLY A 104 1.52 -7.79 18.77
N GLU A 105 1.13 -6.59 19.16
CA GLU A 105 0.27 -5.72 18.35
C GLU A 105 1.12 -4.65 17.69
N TYR A 106 0.97 -4.55 16.36
CA TYR A 106 1.64 -3.53 15.56
C TYR A 106 0.73 -2.33 15.38
N THR A 107 1.29 -1.13 15.54
CA THR A 107 0.58 0.13 15.33
C THR A 107 1.40 0.99 14.38
N PHE A 108 0.78 1.44 13.29
CA PHE A 108 1.37 2.39 12.34
C PHE A 108 0.49 3.63 12.29
N VAL A 109 1.09 4.79 12.56
CA VAL A 109 0.43 6.09 12.38
C VAL A 109 1.10 6.78 11.20
N TYR A 110 0.34 7.13 10.19
CA TYR A 110 0.89 7.68 8.97
C TYR A 110 -0.08 8.64 8.29
N ASP A 111 0.48 9.49 7.44
CA ASP A 111 -0.29 10.35 6.55
C ASP A 111 -0.04 9.90 5.13
N TYR A 112 -1.00 10.08 4.25
CA TYR A 112 -0.75 9.95 2.83
C TYR A 112 -1.44 11.04 2.04
N THR A 113 -0.83 11.39 0.93
CA THR A 113 -1.31 12.39 -0.01
C THR A 113 -1.57 11.71 -1.34
N ILE A 114 -2.74 11.93 -1.90
CA ILE A 114 -3.12 11.34 -3.18
C ILE A 114 -3.64 12.45 -4.10
N GLY A 115 -3.21 12.44 -5.36
CA GLY A 115 -3.60 13.46 -6.32
C GLY A 115 -3.58 12.94 -7.75
N ASP A 116 -4.36 13.57 -8.61
CA ASP A 116 -4.43 13.26 -10.04
C ASP A 116 -3.80 14.35 -10.93
N GLY A 117 -3.12 15.32 -10.32
CA GLY A 117 -2.55 16.47 -11.01
C GLY A 117 -3.44 17.71 -10.98
N VAL A 118 -4.72 17.57 -10.64
CA VAL A 118 -5.69 18.65 -10.54
C VAL A 118 -6.12 18.86 -9.09
N ILE A 119 -6.50 17.79 -8.40
CA ILE A 119 -6.84 17.83 -6.99
C ILE A 119 -5.86 16.97 -6.19
N THR A 120 -5.64 17.39 -4.94
CA THR A 120 -4.78 16.67 -4.00
C THR A 120 -5.50 16.57 -2.66
N ILE A 121 -5.51 15.38 -2.09
CA ILE A 121 -6.17 15.10 -0.81
C ILE A 121 -5.13 14.50 0.14
N LYS A 122 -5.09 15.02 1.37
CA LYS A 122 -4.23 14.50 2.43
C LYS A 122 -5.08 13.83 3.50
N LEU A 123 -4.69 12.63 3.89
CA LEU A 123 -5.40 11.82 4.87
C LEU A 123 -4.44 11.31 5.94
N SER A 124 -4.92 11.28 7.18
CA SER A 124 -4.17 10.75 8.32
C SER A 124 -4.82 9.46 8.78
N LYS A 125 -4.02 8.42 8.99
CA LYS A 125 -4.51 7.08 9.31
C LYS A 125 -3.72 6.43 10.43
N THR A 126 -4.41 5.54 11.14
CA THR A 126 -3.80 4.63 12.12
C THR A 126 -4.23 3.22 11.76
N THR A 127 -3.26 2.32 11.63
CA THR A 127 -3.51 0.90 11.36
C THR A 127 -2.94 0.08 12.50
N GLU A 128 -3.76 -0.82 13.04
CA GLU A 128 -3.40 -1.70 14.15
C GLU A 128 -3.70 -3.15 13.78
N PHE A 129 -2.77 -4.05 14.12
CA PHE A 129 -2.99 -5.49 13.93
C PHE A 129 -2.06 -6.38 14.73
#